data_c857436347a6fb91fc8e3948aceea45d
#
_entry.id   c857436347a6fb91fc8e3948aceea45d
#
_cell.length_a   1.000
_cell.length_b   1.000
_cell.length_c   1.000
_cell.angle_alpha   90.00
_cell.angle_beta   90.00
_cell.angle_gamma   90.00
#
_symmetry.space_group_name_H-M   'P 1'
#
loop_
_entity.id
_entity.type
_entity.pdbx_description
1 polymer ?
#
loop_
_entity_poly.entity_id
_entity_poly.type
_entity_poly.pdbx_seq_one_letter_code
_entity_poly.pdbx_strand_id
1 'polypeptide(L)'
;LTYLTFIPIIILGPFTLGIYTIFLKIWRKEDFKIEEMFNGFKYFGRALGTYLLRYIYIFLWSILLIVPGIIAAISYSMTFFILAENPNIKAADALWLSKQMMYGHKTKYFMLMLSFIGWFLLSILTFGIGFLFLYSYKTMASTIFYQHIKGEVLYNEIIIENVEQSIKSPTEGSDESTNQDSTYPDLY
;
A
#
# COMPACT_ATOMS: atom_id res chain seq x y z
N LEU A 1 17.13 -20.38 24.81
CA LEU A 1 17.22 -20.27 23.33
C LEU A 1 15.92 -19.79 22.68
N THR A 2 14.76 -20.14 23.22
CA THR A 2 13.42 -19.84 22.65
C THR A 2 13.10 -18.33 22.66
N TYR A 3 13.62 -17.55 23.62
CA TYR A 3 13.37 -16.11 23.69
C TYR A 3 14.11 -15.30 22.62
N LEU A 4 15.23 -15.81 22.08
CA LEU A 4 16.01 -15.12 21.05
C LEU A 4 15.28 -15.05 19.70
N THR A 5 14.34 -15.95 19.45
CA THR A 5 13.53 -15.99 18.21
C THR A 5 12.38 -15.01 18.21
N PHE A 6 11.88 -14.55 19.38
CA PHE A 6 10.77 -13.61 19.48
C PHE A 6 11.23 -12.14 19.41
N ILE A 7 12.47 -11.84 19.83
CA ILE A 7 13.02 -10.47 19.82
C ILE A 7 13.03 -9.86 18.42
N PRO A 8 13.51 -10.54 17.35
CA PRO A 8 13.44 -10.00 15.99
C PRO A 8 12.02 -9.67 15.53
N ILE A 9 11.04 -10.51 15.87
CA ILE A 9 9.65 -10.32 15.46
C ILE A 9 9.07 -9.05 16.07
N ILE A 10 9.38 -8.77 17.33
CA ILE A 10 8.89 -7.57 18.05
C ILE A 10 9.49 -6.29 17.47
N ILE A 11 10.76 -6.32 17.09
CA ILE A 11 11.48 -5.15 16.54
C ILE A 11 11.11 -4.93 15.06
N LEU A 12 10.81 -5.98 14.32
CA LEU A 12 10.52 -5.90 12.88
C LEU A 12 9.29 -5.03 12.57
N GLY A 13 8.24 -5.06 13.39
CA GLY A 13 7.02 -4.29 13.18
C GLY A 13 7.27 -2.78 13.10
N PRO A 14 7.79 -2.14 14.17
CA PRO A 14 8.10 -0.71 14.16
C PRO A 14 9.15 -0.30 13.13
N PHE A 15 10.17 -1.14 12.93
CA PHE A 15 11.22 -0.90 11.94
C PHE A 15 10.67 -0.89 10.52
N THR A 16 9.79 -1.83 10.21
CA THR A 16 9.09 -1.90 8.93
C THR A 16 8.28 -0.63 8.68
N LEU A 17 7.53 -0.15 9.67
CA LEU A 17 6.77 1.10 9.56
C LEU A 17 7.68 2.29 9.24
N GLY A 18 8.82 2.42 9.92
CA GLY A 18 9.80 3.47 9.66
C GLY A 18 10.32 3.45 8.22
N ILE A 19 10.65 2.27 7.70
CA ILE A 19 11.10 2.10 6.32
C ILE A 19 10.03 2.57 5.32
N TYR A 20 8.78 2.13 5.48
CA TYR A 20 7.70 2.53 4.58
C TYR A 20 7.43 4.04 4.61
N THR A 21 7.57 4.68 5.79
CA THR A 21 7.47 6.14 5.93
C THR A 21 8.55 6.85 5.11
N ILE A 22 9.81 6.39 5.16
CA ILE A 22 10.90 6.97 4.35
C ILE A 22 10.63 6.79 2.86
N PHE A 23 10.22 5.62 2.39
CA PHE A 23 9.92 5.41 0.97
C PHE A 23 8.75 6.28 0.48
N LEU A 24 7.74 6.52 1.31
CA LEU A 24 6.65 7.46 0.99
C LEU A 24 7.16 8.90 0.87
N LYS A 25 8.07 9.34 1.75
CA LYS A 25 8.69 10.67 1.67
C LYS A 25 9.57 10.82 0.42
N ILE A 26 10.38 9.81 0.10
CA ILE A 26 11.18 9.79 -1.14
C ILE A 26 10.27 9.94 -2.36
N TRP A 27 9.15 9.22 -2.41
CA TRP A 27 8.19 9.34 -3.50
C TRP A 27 7.61 10.75 -3.61
N ARG A 28 7.29 11.38 -2.48
CA ARG A 28 6.75 12.74 -2.41
C ARG A 28 7.81 13.83 -2.62
N LYS A 29 9.09 13.46 -2.81
CA LYS A 29 10.23 14.36 -2.89
C LYS A 29 10.36 15.28 -1.67
N GLU A 30 9.97 14.78 -0.50
CA GLU A 30 10.11 15.44 0.79
C GLU A 30 11.50 15.16 1.38
N ASP A 31 12.02 16.11 2.14
CA ASP A 31 13.26 15.90 2.89
C ASP A 31 13.03 14.84 3.98
N PHE A 32 13.98 13.93 4.11
CA PHE A 32 13.92 12.87 5.13
C PHE A 32 15.26 12.76 5.86
N LYS A 33 15.17 12.35 7.12
CA LYS A 33 16.33 11.99 7.94
C LYS A 33 16.29 10.51 8.26
N ILE A 34 17.46 9.88 8.29
CA ILE A 34 17.58 8.44 8.59
C ILE A 34 17.04 8.14 10.00
N GLU A 35 17.16 9.11 10.93
CA GLU A 35 16.61 8.98 12.28
C GLU A 35 15.09 8.80 12.29
N GLU A 36 14.38 9.23 11.24
CA GLU A 36 12.93 9.06 11.12
C GLU A 36 12.51 7.59 10.96
N MET A 37 13.45 6.73 10.57
CA MET A 37 13.22 5.28 10.55
C MET A 37 12.85 4.75 11.95
N PHE A 38 13.38 5.39 12.99
CA PHE A 38 13.06 5.05 14.38
C PHE A 38 11.74 5.67 14.89
N ASN A 39 11.11 6.57 14.12
CA ASN A 39 9.80 7.11 14.48
C ASN A 39 8.70 6.04 14.50
N GLY A 40 8.88 4.91 13.80
CA GLY A 40 8.00 3.75 13.93
C GLY A 40 7.86 3.23 15.36
N PHE A 41 8.87 3.46 16.21
CA PHE A 41 8.83 3.10 17.61
C PHE A 41 7.91 4.00 18.47
N LYS A 42 7.59 5.21 18.02
CA LYS A 42 6.57 6.07 18.69
C LYS A 42 5.18 5.43 18.64
N TYR A 43 4.92 4.65 17.60
CA TYR A 43 3.65 3.95 17.40
C TYR A 43 3.79 2.43 17.57
N PHE A 44 4.71 2.01 18.47
CA PHE A 44 5.10 0.62 18.67
C PHE A 44 3.92 -0.34 18.78
N GLY A 45 2.94 -0.03 19.64
CA GLY A 45 1.79 -0.90 19.85
C GLY A 45 0.94 -1.09 18.59
N ARG A 46 0.75 -0.04 17.79
CA ARG A 46 0.00 -0.10 16.54
C ARG A 46 0.78 -0.83 15.44
N ALA A 47 2.07 -0.52 15.28
CA ALA A 47 2.93 -1.17 14.32
C ALA A 47 3.06 -2.68 14.61
N LEU A 48 3.28 -3.04 15.87
CA LEU A 48 3.35 -4.43 16.31
C LEU A 48 2.00 -5.13 16.16
N GLY A 49 0.90 -4.49 16.57
CA GLY A 49 -0.44 -5.04 16.42
C GLY A 49 -0.80 -5.29 14.95
N THR A 50 -0.50 -4.35 14.06
CA THR A 50 -0.73 -4.49 12.63
C THR A 50 0.14 -5.61 12.04
N TYR A 51 1.40 -5.68 12.43
CA TYR A 51 2.33 -6.72 12.00
C TYR A 51 1.82 -8.11 12.43
N LEU A 52 1.48 -8.27 13.70
CA LEU A 52 1.00 -9.53 14.26
C LEU A 52 -0.34 -9.97 13.63
N LEU A 53 -1.32 -9.06 13.55
CA LEU A 53 -2.60 -9.32 12.91
C LEU A 53 -2.43 -9.75 11.45
N ARG A 54 -1.59 -9.04 10.68
CA ARG A 54 -1.29 -9.40 9.30
C ARG A 54 -0.76 -10.83 9.19
N TYR A 55 0.23 -11.19 10.02
CA TYR A 55 0.82 -12.54 9.99
C TYR A 55 -0.16 -13.63 10.46
N ILE A 56 -0.97 -13.36 11.49
CA ILE A 56 -2.00 -14.31 11.96
C ILE A 56 -3.01 -14.60 10.84
N TYR A 57 -3.49 -13.56 10.14
CA TYR A 57 -4.42 -13.75 9.02
C TYR A 57 -3.80 -14.53 7.87
N ILE A 58 -2.57 -14.20 7.46
CA ILE A 58 -1.86 -14.92 6.40
C ILE A 58 -1.62 -16.37 6.81
N PHE A 59 -1.16 -16.62 8.04
CA PHE A 59 -0.88 -17.95 8.56
C PHE A 59 -2.14 -18.81 8.62
N LEU A 60 -3.24 -18.26 9.12
CA LEU A 60 -4.53 -18.96 9.19
C LEU A 60 -5.02 -19.39 7.79
N TRP A 61 -4.90 -18.48 6.81
CA TRP A 61 -5.29 -18.78 5.43
C TRP A 61 -4.29 -19.71 4.73
N SER A 62 -3.01 -19.66 5.07
CA SER A 62 -1.97 -20.54 4.49
C SER A 62 -2.11 -22.00 4.97
N ILE A 63 -2.56 -22.20 6.21
CA ILE A 63 -2.85 -23.55 6.73
C ILE A 63 -4.01 -24.18 5.96
N LEU A 64 -5.01 -23.38 5.59
CA LEU A 64 -6.20 -23.91 4.93
C LEU A 64 -5.91 -24.34 3.47
N LEU A 65 -5.14 -23.53 2.74
CA LEU A 65 -4.69 -23.81 1.36
C LEU A 65 -3.62 -22.78 0.95
N ILE A 66 -2.58 -23.20 0.22
CA ILE A 66 -1.50 -22.32 -0.25
C ILE A 66 -2.03 -21.16 -1.09
N VAL A 67 -2.98 -21.42 -1.98
CA VAL A 67 -3.54 -20.41 -2.91
C VAL A 67 -4.26 -19.27 -2.17
N PRO A 68 -5.22 -19.50 -1.25
CA PRO A 68 -5.85 -18.41 -0.51
C PRO A 68 -4.86 -17.67 0.41
N GLY A 69 -3.80 -18.33 0.90
CA GLY A 69 -2.72 -17.68 1.65
C GLY A 69 -1.99 -16.64 0.82
N ILE A 70 -1.65 -16.93 -0.43
CA ILE A 70 -1.04 -15.97 -1.36
C ILE A 70 -2.00 -14.81 -1.63
N ILE A 71 -3.28 -15.08 -1.88
CA ILE A 71 -4.29 -14.04 -2.11
C ILE A 71 -4.43 -13.13 -0.88
N ALA A 72 -4.42 -13.70 0.32
CA ALA A 72 -4.47 -12.95 1.57
C ALA A 72 -3.20 -12.08 1.75
N ALA A 73 -2.01 -12.63 1.49
CA ALA A 73 -0.76 -11.88 1.56
C ALA A 73 -0.75 -10.67 0.63
N ILE A 74 -1.24 -10.83 -0.60
CA ILE A 74 -1.40 -9.76 -1.58
C ILE A 74 -2.42 -8.74 -1.09
N SER A 75 -3.57 -9.17 -0.57
CA SER A 75 -4.64 -8.28 -0.08
C SER A 75 -4.17 -7.39 1.07
N TYR A 76 -3.26 -7.86 1.93
CA TYR A 76 -2.73 -7.11 3.07
C TYR A 76 -1.37 -6.45 2.78
N SER A 77 -0.92 -6.43 1.53
CA SER A 77 0.40 -5.88 1.17
C SER A 77 0.50 -4.37 1.40
N MET A 78 -0.59 -3.63 1.25
CA MET A 78 -0.62 -2.16 1.38
C MET A 78 -0.82 -1.67 2.81
N THR A 79 -1.03 -2.56 3.79
CA THR A 79 -1.37 -2.20 5.17
C THR A 79 -0.35 -1.28 5.82
N PHE A 80 0.96 -1.52 5.62
CA PHE A 80 2.00 -0.69 6.21
C PHE A 80 2.13 0.68 5.56
N PHE A 81 1.79 0.81 4.27
CA PHE A 81 1.72 2.12 3.60
C PHE A 81 0.59 2.96 4.20
N ILE A 82 -0.58 2.35 4.41
CA ILE A 82 -1.74 3.00 5.03
C ILE A 82 -1.41 3.44 6.46
N LEU A 83 -0.75 2.58 7.24
CA LEU A 83 -0.35 2.90 8.60
C LEU A 83 0.73 4.00 8.64
N ALA A 84 1.64 4.04 7.65
CA ALA A 84 2.66 5.06 7.53
C ALA A 84 2.07 6.45 7.22
N GLU A 85 1.00 6.50 6.42
CA GLU A 85 0.28 7.76 6.14
C GLU A 85 -0.63 8.19 7.29
N ASN A 86 -1.27 7.23 7.97
CA ASN A 86 -2.22 7.46 9.04
C ASN A 86 -1.81 6.74 10.34
N PRO A 87 -0.84 7.28 11.10
CA PRO A 87 -0.32 6.60 12.30
C PRO A 87 -1.37 6.37 13.38
N ASN A 88 -2.50 7.08 13.33
CA ASN A 88 -3.58 7.00 14.31
C ASN A 88 -4.65 5.95 13.97
N ILE A 89 -4.61 5.35 12.77
CA ILE A 89 -5.56 4.32 12.36
C ILE A 89 -5.40 3.05 13.23
N LYS A 90 -6.50 2.36 13.51
CA LYS A 90 -6.46 1.06 14.19
C LYS A 90 -5.91 -0.01 13.23
N ALA A 91 -5.21 -1.00 13.79
CA ALA A 91 -4.60 -2.07 13.00
C ALA A 91 -5.63 -2.85 12.14
N ALA A 92 -6.81 -3.12 12.70
CA ALA A 92 -7.88 -3.81 11.98
C ALA A 92 -8.41 -2.98 10.80
N ASP A 93 -8.59 -1.67 11.00
CA ASP A 93 -9.06 -0.75 9.96
C ASP A 93 -8.03 -0.61 8.84
N ALA A 94 -6.74 -0.56 9.16
CA ALA A 94 -5.66 -0.55 8.17
C ALA A 94 -5.64 -1.84 7.31
N LEU A 95 -5.88 -3.00 7.93
CA LEU A 95 -6.00 -4.27 7.21
C LEU A 95 -7.23 -4.30 6.30
N TRP A 96 -8.37 -3.83 6.82
CA TRP A 96 -9.60 -3.76 6.04
C TRP A 96 -9.44 -2.84 4.83
N LEU A 97 -8.89 -1.65 5.04
CA LEU A 97 -8.66 -0.67 3.98
C LEU A 97 -7.67 -1.19 2.93
N SER A 98 -6.59 -1.89 3.35
CA SER A 98 -5.67 -2.56 2.43
C SER A 98 -6.39 -3.58 1.54
N LYS A 99 -7.28 -4.37 2.13
CA LYS A 99 -8.08 -5.36 1.39
C LYS A 99 -9.01 -4.71 0.37
N GLN A 100 -9.63 -3.58 0.73
CA GLN A 100 -10.49 -2.80 -0.15
C GLN A 100 -9.70 -2.19 -1.32
N MET A 101 -8.59 -1.50 -1.05
CA MET A 101 -7.72 -0.92 -2.08
C MET A 101 -7.19 -1.97 -3.06
N MET A 102 -6.91 -3.18 -2.58
CA MET A 102 -6.40 -4.28 -3.42
C MET A 102 -7.50 -5.02 -4.17
N TYR A 103 -8.77 -4.68 -3.96
CA TYR A 103 -9.85 -5.27 -4.74
C TYR A 103 -9.75 -4.84 -6.21
N GLY A 104 -9.74 -5.79 -7.13
CA GLY A 104 -9.50 -5.54 -8.56
C GLY A 104 -8.02 -5.42 -8.97
N HIS A 105 -7.10 -5.09 -8.04
CA HIS A 105 -5.69 -4.84 -8.35
C HIS A 105 -4.74 -5.99 -7.97
N LYS A 106 -5.26 -7.08 -7.37
CA LYS A 106 -4.45 -8.21 -6.88
C LYS A 106 -3.61 -8.86 -7.96
N THR A 107 -4.17 -9.03 -9.16
CA THR A 107 -3.46 -9.64 -10.29
C THR A 107 -2.32 -8.75 -10.79
N LYS A 108 -2.55 -7.43 -10.88
CA LYS A 108 -1.50 -6.47 -11.25
C LYS A 108 -0.32 -6.53 -10.27
N TYR A 109 -0.62 -6.56 -8.97
CA TYR A 109 0.41 -6.65 -7.92
C TYR A 109 1.09 -8.03 -7.90
N PHE A 110 0.36 -9.10 -8.15
CA PHE A 110 0.92 -10.44 -8.27
C PHE A 110 1.93 -10.52 -9.43
N MET A 111 1.60 -9.97 -10.60
CA MET A 111 2.50 -9.90 -11.75
C MET A 111 3.74 -9.06 -11.43
N LEU A 112 3.59 -7.95 -10.72
CA LEU A 112 4.72 -7.17 -10.22
C LEU A 112 5.62 -8.03 -9.33
N MET A 113 5.07 -8.77 -8.38
CA MET A 113 5.82 -9.68 -7.51
C MET A 113 6.50 -10.81 -8.28
N LEU A 114 5.82 -11.37 -9.26
CA LEU A 114 6.35 -12.45 -10.10
C LEU A 114 7.60 -11.97 -10.89
N SER A 115 7.59 -10.73 -11.38
CA SER A 115 8.74 -10.12 -12.05
C SER A 115 9.99 -10.07 -11.17
N PHE A 116 9.82 -9.98 -9.84
CA PHE A 116 10.95 -9.97 -8.91
C PHE A 116 11.52 -11.36 -8.62
N ILE A 117 10.83 -12.46 -8.98
CA ILE A 117 11.33 -13.83 -8.71
C ILE A 117 12.63 -14.09 -9.46
N GLY A 118 12.77 -13.61 -10.69
CA GLY A 118 14.02 -13.75 -11.45
C GLY A 118 15.19 -13.03 -10.76
N TRP A 119 14.97 -11.83 -10.27
CA TRP A 119 15.96 -11.06 -9.52
C TRP A 119 16.29 -11.68 -8.16
N PHE A 120 15.30 -12.32 -7.53
CA PHE A 120 15.47 -13.06 -6.29
C PHE A 120 16.42 -14.26 -6.48
N LEU A 121 16.23 -15.04 -7.55
CA LEU A 121 17.13 -16.15 -7.91
C LEU A 121 18.56 -15.65 -8.20
N LEU A 122 18.68 -14.53 -8.92
CA LEU A 122 19.97 -13.91 -9.20
C LEU A 122 20.64 -13.42 -7.90
N SER A 123 19.87 -12.92 -6.94
CA SER A 123 20.38 -12.49 -5.63
C SER A 123 20.92 -13.65 -4.80
N ILE A 124 20.35 -14.84 -4.91
CA ILE A 124 20.88 -16.06 -4.29
C ILE A 124 22.24 -16.42 -4.91
N LEU A 125 22.35 -16.33 -6.24
CA LEU A 125 23.58 -16.64 -6.97
C LEU A 125 24.75 -15.70 -6.59
N THR A 126 24.45 -14.46 -6.21
CA THR A 126 25.44 -13.44 -5.78
C THR A 126 25.75 -13.47 -4.28
N PHE A 127 25.63 -14.63 -3.61
CA PHE A 127 25.88 -14.81 -2.17
C PHE A 127 25.09 -13.83 -1.26
N GLY A 128 23.91 -13.38 -1.70
CA GLY A 128 23.04 -12.56 -0.88
C GLY A 128 23.26 -11.04 -0.96
N ILE A 129 24.33 -10.55 -1.60
CA ILE A 129 24.57 -9.10 -1.77
C ILE A 129 23.44 -8.45 -2.57
N GLY A 130 22.89 -9.16 -3.55
CA GLY A 130 21.76 -8.71 -4.36
C GLY A 130 20.48 -8.44 -3.56
N PHE A 131 20.29 -9.04 -2.38
CA PHE A 131 19.09 -8.84 -1.56
C PHE A 131 18.95 -7.41 -1.04
N LEU A 132 20.03 -6.71 -0.73
CA LEU A 132 19.99 -5.31 -0.28
C LEU A 132 19.41 -4.40 -1.38
N PHE A 133 19.89 -4.57 -2.60
CA PHE A 133 19.41 -3.82 -3.75
C PHE A 133 17.98 -4.22 -4.12
N LEU A 134 17.69 -5.52 -4.12
CA LEU A 134 16.38 -6.07 -4.44
C LEU A 134 15.31 -5.60 -3.46
N TYR A 135 15.62 -5.55 -2.16
CA TYR A 135 14.69 -5.09 -1.13
C TYR A 135 14.30 -3.63 -1.34
N SER A 136 15.30 -2.75 -1.54
CA SER A 136 15.06 -1.32 -1.79
C SER A 136 14.25 -1.10 -3.07
N TYR A 137 14.61 -1.79 -4.15
CA TYR A 137 13.91 -1.69 -5.44
C TYR A 137 12.47 -2.20 -5.35
N LYS A 138 12.24 -3.35 -4.72
CA LYS A 138 10.91 -3.91 -4.49
C LYS A 138 10.05 -2.97 -3.64
N THR A 139 10.61 -2.39 -2.58
CA THR A 139 9.86 -1.49 -1.70
C THR A 139 9.46 -0.22 -2.45
N MET A 140 10.36 0.34 -3.27
CA MET A 140 10.04 1.50 -4.10
C MET A 140 8.97 1.18 -5.14
N ALA A 141 9.07 0.05 -5.84
CA ALA A 141 8.04 -0.39 -6.79
C ALA A 141 6.67 -0.58 -6.10
N SER A 142 6.65 -1.14 -4.89
CA SER A 142 5.42 -1.27 -4.10
C SER A 142 4.88 0.08 -3.65
N THR A 143 5.73 1.06 -3.35
CA THR A 143 5.33 2.44 -3.02
C THR A 143 4.66 3.12 -4.21
N ILE A 144 5.25 2.99 -5.40
CA ILE A 144 4.67 3.53 -6.65
C ILE A 144 3.31 2.89 -6.91
N PHE A 145 3.22 1.59 -6.78
CA PHE A 145 1.97 0.85 -6.95
C PHE A 145 0.89 1.29 -5.95
N TYR A 146 1.25 1.48 -4.68
CA TYR A 146 0.35 2.00 -3.65
C TYR A 146 -0.20 3.38 -4.02
N GLN A 147 0.67 4.31 -4.42
CA GLN A 147 0.25 5.66 -4.81
C GLN A 147 -0.64 5.66 -6.06
N HIS A 148 -0.36 4.79 -7.02
CA HIS A 148 -1.19 4.64 -8.21
C HIS A 148 -2.61 4.17 -7.86
N ILE A 149 -2.74 3.11 -7.04
CA ILE A 149 -4.05 2.62 -6.60
C ILE A 149 -4.79 3.67 -5.77
N LYS A 150 -4.08 4.36 -4.87
CA LYS A 150 -4.67 5.41 -4.04
C LYS A 150 -5.23 6.54 -4.91
N GLY A 151 -4.51 6.97 -5.95
CA GLY A 151 -4.99 7.95 -6.91
C GLY A 151 -6.23 7.46 -7.66
N GLU A 152 -6.25 6.20 -8.09
CA GLU A 152 -7.36 5.57 -8.80
C GLU A 152 -8.62 5.46 -7.93
N VAL A 153 -8.46 5.12 -6.63
CA VAL A 153 -9.56 5.06 -5.65
C VAL A 153 -10.14 6.45 -5.41
N LEU A 154 -9.29 7.46 -5.14
CA LEU A 154 -9.75 8.84 -4.93
C LEU A 154 -10.46 9.40 -6.16
N TYR A 155 -9.95 9.13 -7.36
CA TYR A 155 -10.59 9.55 -8.60
C TYR A 155 -12.00 8.95 -8.76
N ASN A 156 -12.15 7.66 -8.47
CA ASN A 156 -13.45 6.99 -8.53
C ASN A 156 -14.43 7.51 -7.47
N GLU A 157 -13.97 7.81 -6.25
CA GLU A 157 -14.80 8.42 -5.20
C GLU A 157 -15.32 9.79 -5.64
N ILE A 158 -14.46 10.66 -6.21
CA ILE A 158 -14.83 11.97 -6.72
C ILE A 158 -15.88 11.86 -7.85
N ILE A 159 -15.70 10.90 -8.76
CA ILE A 159 -16.67 10.67 -9.84
C ILE A 159 -18.01 10.26 -9.28
N ILE A 160 -18.04 9.31 -8.33
CA ILE A 160 -19.27 8.82 -7.72
C ILE A 160 -19.99 9.98 -7.01
N GLU A 161 -19.28 10.80 -6.24
CA GLU A 161 -19.84 11.96 -5.55
C GLU A 161 -20.43 12.97 -6.53
N ASN A 162 -19.73 13.29 -7.62
CA ASN A 162 -20.22 14.21 -8.65
C ASN A 162 -21.46 13.66 -9.36
N VAL A 163 -21.50 12.36 -9.66
CA VAL A 163 -22.67 11.71 -10.26
C VAL A 163 -23.87 11.73 -9.29
N GLU A 164 -23.64 11.42 -8.01
CA GLU A 164 -24.68 11.49 -6.99
C GLU A 164 -25.24 12.91 -6.82
N GLN A 165 -24.38 13.93 -6.85
CA GLN A 165 -24.80 15.32 -6.80
C GLN A 165 -25.61 15.70 -8.05
N SER A 166 -25.20 15.25 -9.24
CA SER A 166 -25.94 15.48 -10.49
C SER A 166 -27.31 14.79 -10.50
N ILE A 167 -27.45 13.65 -9.84
CA ILE A 167 -28.72 12.92 -9.72
C ILE A 167 -29.63 13.62 -8.68
N LYS A 168 -29.04 14.16 -7.60
CA LYS A 168 -29.79 14.83 -6.52
C LYS A 168 -30.24 16.24 -6.86
N SER A 169 -29.69 16.88 -7.91
CA SER A 169 -30.13 18.15 -8.48
C SER A 169 -30.95 17.89 -9.75
N PRO A 170 -32.27 17.54 -9.65
CA PRO A 170 -33.11 17.46 -10.81
C PRO A 170 -33.40 18.89 -11.26
N THR A 171 -32.91 19.26 -12.43
CA THR A 171 -33.48 20.26 -13.35
C THR A 171 -34.37 21.35 -12.73
N GLU A 172 -33.79 22.38 -12.15
CA GLU A 172 -34.37 23.72 -12.26
C GLU A 172 -33.67 24.45 -13.42
N GLY A 173 -34.38 24.64 -14.51
CA GLY A 173 -33.91 25.51 -15.59
C GLY A 173 -33.54 24.83 -16.89
N SER A 174 -34.51 24.19 -17.56
CA SER A 174 -34.50 24.16 -19.03
C SER A 174 -35.24 25.40 -19.50
N ASP A 175 -34.50 26.48 -19.72
CA ASP A 175 -34.78 27.52 -20.70
C ASP A 175 -33.65 28.54 -20.62
N GLU A 176 -32.71 28.51 -21.52
CA GLU A 176 -32.19 29.63 -22.32
C GLU A 176 -30.90 29.29 -23.06
N SER A 177 -31.10 29.28 -24.38
CA SER A 177 -30.18 29.69 -25.44
C SER A 177 -28.75 29.21 -25.49
N THR A 178 -28.52 28.32 -26.46
CA THR A 178 -27.57 28.50 -27.58
C THR A 178 -26.49 29.58 -27.35
N ASN A 179 -25.22 29.17 -27.14
CA ASN A 179 -24.13 29.55 -28.06
C ASN A 179 -22.82 28.87 -27.75
N GLN A 180 -22.26 28.32 -28.82
CA GLN A 180 -20.90 28.01 -29.16
C GLN A 180 -19.81 28.57 -28.22
N ASP A 181 -18.91 27.74 -27.72
CA ASP A 181 -17.54 27.78 -28.24
C ASP A 181 -16.77 26.51 -27.84
N SER A 182 -16.21 25.88 -28.84
CA SER A 182 -15.33 24.73 -28.77
C SER A 182 -13.92 25.19 -28.41
N THR A 183 -13.44 24.85 -27.23
CA THR A 183 -12.00 24.88 -27.02
C THR A 183 -11.62 23.76 -26.03
N TYR A 184 -11.14 22.65 -26.57
CA TYR A 184 -10.41 21.64 -25.82
C TYR A 184 -8.99 22.16 -25.63
N PRO A 185 -8.44 22.24 -24.41
CA PRO A 185 -7.00 22.37 -24.23
C PRO A 185 -6.37 20.98 -24.30
N ASP A 186 -5.45 20.83 -25.25
CA ASP A 186 -4.53 19.70 -25.38
C ASP A 186 -3.73 19.53 -24.09
N LEU A 187 -3.81 18.36 -23.49
CA LEU A 187 -2.91 17.93 -22.43
C LEU A 187 -1.98 16.84 -22.97
N TYR A 188 -0.73 17.27 -23.25
CA TYR A 188 0.43 16.38 -23.34
C TYR A 188 0.97 16.05 -21.95
#